data_2c62b2df67ddc2844eb5292c40b4a0cc
#
_entry.id   2c62b2df67ddc2844eb5292c40b4a0cc
#
_cell.length_a   1.000
_cell.length_b   1.000
_cell.length_c   1.000
_cell.angle_alpha   90.00
_cell.angle_beta   90.00
_cell.angle_gamma   90.00
#
_symmetry.space_group_name_H-M   'P 1'
#
loop_
_entity.id
_entity.type
_entity.pdbx_description
1 polymer ?
#
loop_
_entity_poly.entity_id
_entity_poly.type
_entity_poly.pdbx_seq_one_letter_code
_entity_poly.pdbx_strand_id
1 'polypeptide(L)'
;IELMNTGENAGTWGNKTNVNLNLIEQLTGGYASLSIAGGAGNQDLTIADGALTGTAQSRIIELTGSISGARVIRLPLDVETFYIIKNSTSGAYTVQFKYVSGSGSTVTWSATDKGTKIIYATANDGTNPDIVDAMATSSEISLANNNPVKFLDADNSAFVGIDAPATVSASYTLTLPAAVGSASQALVTTDGAGTLGFTSTSTFGITTGKAIAMAMIFG
;
A
#
# COMPACT_ATOMS: atom_id res chain seq x y z
N ILE A 1 -9.23 7.01 27.21
CA ILE A 1 -10.56 7.49 27.70
C ILE A 1 -10.53 7.50 29.20
N GLU A 2 -10.83 8.65 29.79
CA GLU A 2 -10.89 8.79 31.26
C GLU A 2 -12.18 8.19 31.80
N LEU A 3 -12.07 7.28 32.76
CA LEU A 3 -13.20 6.74 33.50
C LEU A 3 -13.49 7.64 34.69
N MET A 4 -14.75 7.99 34.90
CA MET A 4 -15.18 8.88 35.99
C MET A 4 -15.89 8.09 37.08
N ASN A 5 -15.46 8.29 38.34
CA ASN A 5 -16.15 7.74 39.51
C ASN A 5 -17.34 8.58 39.93
N THR A 6 -18.30 7.97 40.64
CA THR A 6 -19.44 8.67 41.17
C THR A 6 -19.02 9.82 42.11
N GLY A 7 -19.46 11.05 41.81
CA GLY A 7 -19.12 12.25 42.56
C GLY A 7 -17.79 12.91 42.19
N GLU A 8 -17.00 12.27 41.34
CA GLU A 8 -15.79 12.86 40.73
C GLU A 8 -16.20 13.91 39.68
N ASN A 9 -15.35 14.90 39.48
CA ASN A 9 -15.55 15.92 38.44
C ASN A 9 -16.83 16.78 38.61
N ALA A 10 -17.32 17.02 39.84
CA ALA A 10 -18.45 17.92 40.08
C ALA A 10 -18.17 19.31 39.49
N GLY A 11 -19.06 19.77 38.58
CA GLY A 11 -18.90 21.01 37.83
C GLY A 11 -18.00 20.93 36.58
N THR A 12 -17.26 19.83 36.33
CA THR A 12 -16.37 19.65 35.17
C THR A 12 -16.67 18.41 34.33
N TRP A 13 -17.66 17.60 34.73
CA TRP A 13 -18.04 16.36 34.06
C TRP A 13 -18.34 16.54 32.58
N GLY A 14 -18.98 17.67 32.20
CA GLY A 14 -19.30 17.97 30.80
C GLY A 14 -18.05 18.11 29.93
N ASN A 15 -16.99 18.75 30.45
CA ASN A 15 -15.73 18.89 29.74
C ASN A 15 -15.04 17.52 29.59
N LYS A 16 -15.05 16.68 30.64
CA LYS A 16 -14.48 15.32 30.58
C LYS A 16 -15.23 14.44 29.59
N THR A 17 -16.57 14.51 29.60
CA THR A 17 -17.41 13.79 28.63
C THR A 17 -17.10 14.23 27.20
N ASN A 18 -17.00 15.53 26.93
CA ASN A 18 -16.67 16.04 25.61
C ASN A 18 -15.26 15.61 25.14
N VAL A 19 -14.26 15.62 26.03
CA VAL A 19 -12.93 15.10 25.71
C VAL A 19 -12.99 13.62 25.37
N ASN A 20 -13.72 12.80 26.13
CA ASN A 20 -13.89 11.39 25.84
C ASN A 20 -14.59 11.13 24.49
N LEU A 21 -15.63 11.91 24.15
CA LEU A 21 -16.30 11.82 22.86
C LEU A 21 -15.37 12.19 21.71
N ASN A 22 -14.59 13.25 21.85
CA ASN A 22 -13.59 13.64 20.85
C ASN A 22 -12.46 12.59 20.71
N LEU A 23 -12.07 11.94 21.80
CA LEU A 23 -11.13 10.80 21.73
C LEU A 23 -11.71 9.62 20.94
N ILE A 24 -12.98 9.31 21.14
CA ILE A 24 -13.67 8.27 20.36
C ILE A 24 -13.68 8.66 18.87
N GLU A 25 -13.97 9.92 18.55
CA GLU A 25 -13.91 10.42 17.18
C GLU A 25 -12.51 10.29 16.57
N GLN A 26 -11.45 10.69 17.28
CA GLN A 26 -10.07 10.50 16.83
C GLN A 26 -9.74 9.01 16.61
N LEU A 27 -10.14 8.15 17.53
CA LEU A 27 -9.88 6.71 17.48
C LEU A 27 -10.69 5.99 16.39
N THR A 28 -11.80 6.54 15.91
CA THR A 28 -12.62 5.91 14.89
C THR A 28 -12.34 6.41 13.48
N GLY A 29 -12.02 7.69 13.30
CA GLY A 29 -11.86 8.29 11.97
C GLY A 29 -10.96 9.52 11.91
N GLY A 30 -10.26 9.87 13.00
CA GLY A 30 -9.46 11.09 13.08
C GLY A 30 -8.29 11.10 12.10
N TYR A 31 -7.96 12.30 11.60
CA TYR A 31 -6.80 12.60 10.79
C TYR A 31 -5.79 13.44 11.56
N ALA A 32 -4.51 13.11 11.45
CA ALA A 32 -3.41 13.91 11.99
C ALA A 32 -2.29 14.07 10.96
N SER A 33 -1.77 15.29 10.85
CA SER A 33 -0.53 15.57 10.12
C SER A 33 0.62 15.62 11.11
N LEU A 34 1.61 14.75 10.93
CA LEU A 34 2.77 14.63 11.80
C LEU A 34 4.04 14.97 11.04
N SER A 35 4.71 16.04 11.43
CA SER A 35 6.03 16.36 10.88
C SER A 35 7.09 15.44 11.47
N ILE A 36 7.81 14.75 10.58
CA ILE A 36 8.98 13.90 10.91
C ILE A 36 10.26 14.45 10.30
N ALA A 37 10.31 15.76 10.04
CA ALA A 37 11.46 16.45 9.44
C ALA A 37 12.76 16.17 10.21
N GLY A 38 13.90 16.21 9.49
CA GLY A 38 15.23 16.08 10.09
C GLY A 38 16.06 14.92 9.56
N GLY A 39 17.19 14.69 10.19
CA GLY A 39 18.14 13.62 9.88
C GLY A 39 17.66 12.23 10.29
N ALA A 40 18.55 11.24 10.14
CA ALA A 40 18.26 9.87 10.60
C ALA A 40 17.92 9.85 12.08
N GLY A 41 16.87 9.09 12.43
CA GLY A 41 16.46 8.96 13.84
C GLY A 41 15.04 8.47 14.03
N ASN A 42 14.67 8.35 15.30
CA ASN A 42 13.38 7.83 15.73
C ASN A 42 12.41 8.97 16.05
N GLN A 43 11.13 8.70 15.81
CA GLN A 43 9.99 9.50 16.23
C GLN A 43 9.02 8.59 16.96
N ASP A 44 8.90 8.77 18.27
CA ASP A 44 7.96 7.99 19.07
C ASP A 44 6.56 8.59 18.98
N LEU A 45 5.60 7.74 18.69
CA LEU A 45 4.18 8.06 18.78
C LEU A 45 3.72 7.84 20.22
N THR A 46 2.72 8.61 20.62
CA THR A 46 2.18 8.60 21.99
C THR A 46 0.69 8.37 21.99
N ILE A 47 0.23 7.67 23.02
CA ILE A 47 -1.17 7.66 23.45
C ILE A 47 -1.26 8.55 24.68
N ALA A 48 -2.14 9.52 24.66
CA ALA A 48 -2.39 10.39 25.81
C ALA A 48 -3.69 9.94 26.50
N ASP A 49 -3.57 9.45 27.72
CA ASP A 49 -4.75 9.03 28.49
C ASP A 49 -5.59 10.24 28.90
N GLY A 50 -6.87 10.20 28.55
CA GLY A 50 -7.81 11.28 28.81
C GLY A 50 -7.52 12.62 28.12
N ALA A 51 -6.63 12.68 27.14
CA ALA A 51 -6.30 13.90 26.40
C ALA A 51 -6.20 13.69 24.88
N LEU A 52 -6.42 14.77 24.12
CA LEU A 52 -6.46 14.75 22.63
C LEU A 52 -5.07 14.89 21.99
N THR A 53 -4.00 14.89 22.75
CA THR A 53 -2.65 15.23 22.30
C THR A 53 -1.79 14.06 21.87
N GLY A 54 -2.29 12.82 21.95
CA GLY A 54 -1.56 11.63 21.54
C GLY A 54 -1.41 11.56 20.02
N THR A 55 -0.18 11.36 19.55
CA THR A 55 0.14 11.33 18.12
C THR A 55 -0.23 10.01 17.43
N ALA A 56 -0.54 8.95 18.19
CA ALA A 56 -1.00 7.65 17.71
C ALA A 56 -2.53 7.47 17.80
N GLN A 57 -3.29 8.50 18.17
CA GLN A 57 -4.72 8.38 18.43
C GLN A 57 -5.59 8.51 17.18
N SER A 58 -5.09 9.12 16.11
CA SER A 58 -5.80 9.24 14.84
C SER A 58 -5.63 8.01 13.97
N ARG A 59 -6.69 7.60 13.25
CA ARG A 59 -6.64 6.47 12.32
C ARG A 59 -5.90 6.79 11.03
N ILE A 60 -5.92 8.03 10.61
CA ILE A 60 -5.22 8.51 9.42
C ILE A 60 -4.09 9.40 9.89
N ILE A 61 -2.85 9.03 9.56
CA ILE A 61 -1.66 9.80 9.90
C ILE A 61 -0.92 10.13 8.61
N GLU A 62 -0.78 11.42 8.31
CA GLU A 62 0.06 11.90 7.23
C GLU A 62 1.43 12.31 7.78
N LEU A 63 2.47 11.58 7.37
CA LEU A 63 3.86 11.89 7.71
C LEU A 63 4.38 12.96 6.77
N THR A 64 4.78 14.11 7.30
CA THR A 64 5.18 15.29 6.54
C THR A 64 6.60 15.77 6.89
N GLY A 65 7.08 16.76 6.16
CA GLY A 65 8.35 17.43 6.42
C GLY A 65 9.50 16.95 5.53
N SER A 66 10.57 17.75 5.53
CA SER A 66 11.81 17.45 4.78
C SER A 66 12.70 16.55 5.62
N ILE A 67 12.97 15.33 5.12
CA ILE A 67 13.87 14.37 5.78
C ILE A 67 15.22 14.34 5.03
N SER A 68 16.30 14.31 5.81
CA SER A 68 17.68 14.24 5.32
C SER A 68 18.40 12.95 5.78
N GLY A 69 17.63 11.98 6.30
CA GLY A 69 18.09 10.66 6.72
C GLY A 69 16.91 9.73 6.97
N ALA A 70 17.18 8.44 7.12
CA ALA A 70 16.16 7.42 7.40
C ALA A 70 15.41 7.73 8.70
N ARG A 71 14.07 7.70 8.66
CA ARG A 71 13.22 7.95 9.82
C ARG A 71 12.53 6.66 10.27
N VAL A 72 12.48 6.46 11.57
CA VAL A 72 11.79 5.34 12.20
C VAL A 72 10.68 5.87 13.11
N ILE A 73 9.44 5.58 12.73
CA ILE A 73 8.24 5.93 13.50
C ILE A 73 7.93 4.75 14.42
N ARG A 74 7.83 5.01 15.71
CA ARG A 74 7.71 3.94 16.70
C ARG A 74 6.40 4.04 17.48
N LEU A 75 5.70 2.93 17.58
CA LEU A 75 4.43 2.77 18.28
C LEU A 75 4.67 2.13 19.66
N PRO A 76 3.96 2.53 20.73
CA PRO A 76 3.99 1.81 22.02
C PRO A 76 3.56 0.34 21.88
N LEU A 77 4.13 -0.56 22.71
CA LEU A 77 3.95 -2.01 22.58
C LEU A 77 2.52 -2.51 22.82
N ASP A 78 1.72 -1.77 23.57
CA ASP A 78 0.36 -2.11 23.98
C ASP A 78 -0.72 -1.58 23.01
N VAL A 79 -0.32 -0.93 21.92
CA VAL A 79 -1.26 -0.37 20.94
C VAL A 79 -1.63 -1.41 19.90
N GLU A 80 -2.87 -1.87 19.96
CA GLU A 80 -3.52 -2.74 18.98
C GLU A 80 -4.52 -1.93 18.18
N THR A 81 -4.28 -1.77 16.86
CA THR A 81 -5.18 -0.99 16.00
C THR A 81 -4.77 -1.06 14.54
N PHE A 82 -5.60 -0.49 13.65
CA PHE A 82 -5.20 -0.26 12.26
C PHE A 82 -4.96 1.23 12.00
N TYR A 83 -4.14 1.52 10.99
CA TYR A 83 -3.84 2.87 10.52
C TYR A 83 -3.87 2.95 9.00
N ILE A 84 -4.24 4.10 8.49
CA ILE A 84 -3.96 4.53 7.13
C ILE A 84 -2.81 5.54 7.23
N ILE A 85 -1.62 5.16 6.80
CA ILE A 85 -0.43 6.01 6.88
C ILE A 85 -0.06 6.50 5.49
N LYS A 86 -0.02 7.82 5.31
CA LYS A 86 0.44 8.46 4.09
C LYS A 86 1.84 9.03 4.30
N ASN A 87 2.79 8.65 3.47
CA ASN A 87 4.12 9.23 3.45
C ASN A 87 4.18 10.41 2.47
N SER A 88 4.03 11.63 2.98
CA SER A 88 4.16 12.90 2.24
C SER A 88 5.47 13.63 2.55
N THR A 89 6.49 12.93 3.06
CA THR A 89 7.80 13.54 3.31
C THR A 89 8.51 13.88 2.01
N SER A 90 9.31 14.95 2.00
CA SER A 90 10.29 15.23 0.96
C SER A 90 11.66 14.62 1.34
N GLY A 91 12.51 14.36 0.33
CA GLY A 91 13.80 13.70 0.50
C GLY A 91 13.76 12.20 0.21
N ALA A 92 14.84 11.69 -0.40
CA ALA A 92 14.94 10.30 -0.86
C ALA A 92 15.51 9.37 0.24
N TYR A 93 14.77 9.23 1.33
CA TYR A 93 15.14 8.40 2.46
C TYR A 93 13.97 7.48 2.87
N THR A 94 14.31 6.36 3.48
CA THR A 94 13.33 5.39 3.97
C THR A 94 12.57 5.92 5.19
N VAL A 95 11.30 5.53 5.28
CA VAL A 95 10.47 5.72 6.48
C VAL A 95 10.00 4.34 6.93
N GLN A 96 10.34 3.96 8.15
CA GLN A 96 9.93 2.68 8.74
C GLN A 96 8.90 2.92 9.85
N PHE A 97 7.87 2.10 9.90
CA PHE A 97 6.91 2.06 11.00
C PHE A 97 7.05 0.74 11.75
N LYS A 98 7.28 0.81 13.06
CA LYS A 98 7.52 -0.35 13.92
C LYS A 98 7.08 -0.08 15.35
N TYR A 99 7.06 -1.08 16.18
CA TYR A 99 6.95 -0.87 17.63
C TYR A 99 8.25 -0.31 18.24
N VAL A 100 8.14 0.31 19.42
CA VAL A 100 9.25 0.97 20.11
C VAL A 100 10.40 0.02 20.43
N SER A 101 10.12 -1.25 20.62
CA SER A 101 11.10 -2.32 20.84
C SER A 101 10.60 -3.63 20.23
N GLY A 102 11.38 -4.70 20.38
CA GLY A 102 11.06 -6.02 19.87
C GLY A 102 11.54 -6.26 18.44
N SER A 103 11.42 -7.51 18.00
CA SER A 103 11.86 -8.01 16.68
C SER A 103 10.69 -8.41 15.79
N GLY A 104 9.45 -8.01 16.13
CA GLY A 104 8.27 -8.24 15.29
C GLY A 104 8.37 -7.56 13.91
N SER A 105 7.47 -7.91 13.04
CA SER A 105 7.39 -7.39 11.67
C SER A 105 7.25 -5.86 11.64
N THR A 106 7.77 -5.24 10.59
CA THR A 106 7.76 -3.79 10.41
C THR A 106 7.31 -3.44 8.99
N VAL A 107 6.76 -2.23 8.81
CA VAL A 107 6.39 -1.73 7.49
C VAL A 107 7.34 -0.60 7.09
N THR A 108 7.89 -0.67 5.88
CA THR A 108 8.85 0.31 5.39
C THR A 108 8.38 0.90 4.04
N TRP A 109 8.43 2.21 3.93
CA TRP A 109 8.43 2.93 2.67
C TRP A 109 9.86 3.06 2.18
N SER A 110 10.12 2.65 0.94
CA SER A 110 11.44 2.84 0.32
C SER A 110 11.75 4.33 0.14
N ALA A 111 12.96 4.65 -0.24
CA ALA A 111 13.39 6.05 -0.40
C ALA A 111 12.55 6.83 -1.44
N THR A 112 12.00 6.12 -2.43
CA THR A 112 11.18 6.68 -3.52
C THR A 112 9.68 6.46 -3.33
N ASP A 113 9.26 5.60 -2.41
CA ASP A 113 7.86 5.32 -2.12
C ASP A 113 7.28 6.43 -1.23
N LYS A 114 6.34 7.20 -1.77
CA LYS A 114 5.62 8.27 -1.06
C LYS A 114 4.11 7.97 -0.98
N GLY A 115 3.75 6.70 -1.14
CA GLY A 115 2.37 6.24 -1.19
C GLY A 115 1.72 6.10 0.18
N THR A 116 0.46 5.73 0.14
CA THR A 116 -0.36 5.41 1.31
C THR A 116 -0.36 3.90 1.53
N LYS A 117 -0.22 3.47 2.78
CA LYS A 117 -0.34 2.07 3.19
C LYS A 117 -1.44 1.93 4.24
N ILE A 118 -2.17 0.82 4.16
CA ILE A 118 -3.10 0.39 5.22
C ILE A 118 -2.35 -0.64 6.04
N ILE A 119 -2.11 -0.33 7.30
CA ILE A 119 -1.36 -1.20 8.20
C ILE A 119 -2.19 -1.54 9.43
N TYR A 120 -1.88 -2.66 10.06
CA TYR A 120 -2.41 -2.97 11.38
C TYR A 120 -1.29 -3.38 12.34
N ALA A 121 -1.50 -3.00 13.58
CA ALA A 121 -0.60 -3.21 14.71
C ALA A 121 -1.27 -4.24 15.63
N THR A 122 -0.61 -5.34 15.92
CA THR A 122 -1.26 -6.50 16.52
C THR A 122 -1.24 -6.50 18.03
N ALA A 123 -0.23 -5.90 18.65
CA ALA A 123 0.07 -6.03 20.10
C ALA A 123 -0.08 -7.49 20.63
N ASN A 124 0.01 -8.47 19.71
CA ASN A 124 -0.26 -9.89 19.95
C ASN A 124 0.76 -10.55 20.89
N ASP A 125 1.91 -9.93 21.01
CA ASP A 125 3.00 -10.34 21.89
C ASP A 125 3.60 -9.07 22.49
N GLY A 126 3.47 -8.87 23.78
CA GLY A 126 4.00 -7.68 24.49
C GLY A 126 5.53 -7.51 24.40
N THR A 127 6.24 -8.47 23.79
CA THR A 127 7.69 -8.44 23.59
C THR A 127 8.06 -8.13 22.14
N ASN A 128 7.42 -8.79 21.18
CA ASN A 128 7.73 -8.71 19.73
C ASN A 128 6.46 -8.56 18.87
N PRO A 129 5.58 -7.59 19.16
CA PRO A 129 4.35 -7.44 18.38
C PRO A 129 4.65 -7.00 16.95
N ASP A 130 3.72 -7.33 16.04
CA ASP A 130 3.86 -7.14 14.60
C ASP A 130 3.16 -5.89 14.09
N ILE A 131 3.80 -5.20 13.14
CA ILE A 131 3.16 -4.23 12.24
C ILE A 131 3.09 -4.85 10.85
N VAL A 132 1.89 -4.95 10.31
CA VAL A 132 1.63 -5.66 9.05
C VAL A 132 1.02 -4.71 8.02
N ASP A 133 1.53 -4.75 6.79
CA ASP A 133 0.92 -4.07 5.63
C ASP A 133 -0.22 -4.95 5.11
N ALA A 134 -1.45 -4.49 5.29
CA ALA A 134 -2.64 -5.26 4.95
C ALA A 134 -2.76 -5.57 3.45
N MET A 135 -2.23 -4.69 2.59
CA MET A 135 -2.30 -4.88 1.13
C MET A 135 -1.16 -5.76 0.60
N ALA A 136 0.02 -5.70 1.22
CA ALA A 136 1.17 -6.52 0.82
C ALA A 136 0.97 -8.02 1.12
N THR A 137 0.08 -8.35 2.05
CA THR A 137 -0.25 -9.72 2.44
C THR A 137 -1.54 -10.24 1.82
N SER A 138 -2.20 -9.46 0.96
CA SER A 138 -3.41 -9.90 0.24
C SER A 138 -3.07 -11.05 -0.71
N SER A 139 -3.81 -12.15 -0.59
CA SER A 139 -3.65 -13.31 -1.46
C SER A 139 -4.34 -13.12 -2.82
N GLU A 140 -5.29 -12.19 -2.91
CA GLU A 140 -6.07 -11.91 -4.12
C GLU A 140 -6.55 -10.45 -4.11
N ILE A 141 -6.62 -9.85 -5.30
CA ILE A 141 -7.33 -8.58 -5.55
C ILE A 141 -8.39 -8.86 -6.62
N SER A 142 -9.66 -8.86 -6.22
CA SER A 142 -10.81 -9.02 -7.13
C SER A 142 -11.44 -7.67 -7.42
N LEU A 143 -11.52 -7.30 -8.71
CA LEU A 143 -12.24 -6.11 -9.18
C LEU A 143 -13.57 -6.53 -9.79
N ALA A 144 -14.67 -6.08 -9.19
CA ALA A 144 -16.02 -6.40 -9.64
C ALA A 144 -16.49 -5.46 -10.76
N ASN A 145 -17.54 -5.89 -11.47
CA ASN A 145 -18.27 -5.07 -12.46
C ASN A 145 -17.43 -4.57 -13.64
N ASN A 146 -16.52 -5.39 -14.12
CA ASN A 146 -15.70 -5.08 -15.29
C ASN A 146 -14.93 -3.76 -15.15
N ASN A 147 -14.36 -3.51 -13.96
CA ASN A 147 -13.53 -2.34 -13.69
C ASN A 147 -12.07 -2.63 -14.09
N PRO A 148 -11.47 -1.82 -14.96
CA PRO A 148 -10.09 -2.02 -15.38
C PRO A 148 -9.08 -1.72 -14.26
N VAL A 149 -7.96 -2.44 -14.27
CA VAL A 149 -6.75 -1.98 -13.59
C VAL A 149 -6.14 -0.86 -14.42
N LYS A 150 -6.02 0.33 -13.86
CA LYS A 150 -5.51 1.52 -14.57
C LYS A 150 -4.12 1.88 -14.07
N PHE A 151 -3.21 2.10 -15.00
CA PHE A 151 -1.87 2.66 -14.76
C PHE A 151 -1.88 4.09 -15.29
N LEU A 152 -1.86 5.06 -14.38
CA LEU A 152 -1.86 6.48 -14.73
C LEU A 152 -0.46 6.91 -15.20
N ASP A 153 -0.43 7.89 -16.09
CA ASP A 153 0.81 8.58 -16.47
C ASP A 153 1.35 9.49 -15.34
N ALA A 154 2.48 10.14 -15.57
CA ALA A 154 3.18 10.89 -14.52
C ALA A 154 2.42 12.11 -14.00
N ASP A 155 1.54 12.70 -14.79
CA ASP A 155 0.73 13.88 -14.43
C ASP A 155 -0.74 13.53 -14.11
N ASN A 156 -1.08 12.24 -14.15
CA ASN A 156 -2.42 11.69 -13.93
C ASN A 156 -3.49 12.19 -14.92
N SER A 157 -3.09 12.67 -16.10
CA SER A 157 -4.01 13.17 -17.13
C SER A 157 -4.59 12.06 -18.00
N ALA A 158 -3.87 10.91 -18.11
CA ALA A 158 -4.26 9.76 -18.92
C ALA A 158 -3.90 8.43 -18.23
N PHE A 159 -4.33 7.30 -18.79
CA PHE A 159 -4.02 5.99 -18.26
C PHE A 159 -3.90 4.92 -19.35
N VAL A 160 -3.19 3.83 -19.03
CA VAL A 160 -3.28 2.54 -19.70
C VAL A 160 -4.03 1.57 -18.80
N GLY A 161 -5.06 0.91 -19.33
CA GLY A 161 -5.89 -0.04 -18.57
C GLY A 161 -5.78 -1.47 -19.07
N ILE A 162 -5.92 -2.42 -18.16
CA ILE A 162 -6.15 -3.84 -18.45
C ILE A 162 -7.53 -4.18 -17.91
N ASP A 163 -8.39 -4.75 -18.77
CA ASP A 163 -9.78 -5.03 -18.46
C ASP A 163 -10.19 -6.42 -18.94
N ALA A 164 -11.23 -6.97 -18.34
CA ALA A 164 -11.90 -8.17 -18.83
C ALA A 164 -12.97 -7.79 -19.87
N PRO A 165 -13.24 -8.64 -20.87
CA PRO A 165 -14.37 -8.40 -21.78
C PRO A 165 -15.70 -8.50 -21.01
N ALA A 166 -16.76 -7.88 -21.55
CA ALA A 166 -18.09 -7.86 -20.92
C ALA A 166 -18.64 -9.26 -20.59
N THR A 167 -18.23 -10.27 -21.34
CA THR A 167 -18.62 -11.67 -21.11
C THR A 167 -17.42 -12.59 -21.35
N VAL A 168 -17.12 -13.46 -20.38
CA VAL A 168 -16.11 -14.52 -20.48
C VAL A 168 -16.82 -15.86 -20.41
N SER A 169 -16.63 -16.71 -21.42
CA SER A 169 -17.31 -18.02 -21.50
C SER A 169 -16.84 -19.02 -20.46
N ALA A 170 -15.57 -18.92 -20.03
CA ALA A 170 -14.98 -19.71 -18.95
C ALA A 170 -13.83 -18.93 -18.32
N SER A 171 -13.65 -19.05 -17.01
CA SER A 171 -12.53 -18.40 -16.32
C SER A 171 -11.19 -18.95 -16.79
N TYR A 172 -10.23 -18.06 -16.96
CA TYR A 172 -8.84 -18.40 -17.28
C TYR A 172 -7.89 -17.41 -16.62
N THR A 173 -6.64 -17.82 -16.47
CA THR A 173 -5.56 -16.96 -15.93
C THR A 173 -4.52 -16.74 -17.04
N LEU A 174 -4.11 -15.49 -17.25
CA LEU A 174 -2.95 -15.17 -18.08
C LEU A 174 -1.71 -15.17 -17.22
N THR A 175 -0.85 -16.17 -17.39
CA THR A 175 0.44 -16.28 -16.69
C THR A 175 1.51 -15.54 -17.47
N LEU A 176 2.06 -14.48 -16.89
CA LEU A 176 3.13 -13.68 -17.50
C LEU A 176 4.42 -14.47 -17.63
N PRO A 177 5.27 -14.17 -18.65
CA PRO A 177 6.57 -14.81 -18.79
C PRO A 177 7.48 -14.55 -17.59
N ALA A 178 8.33 -15.52 -17.23
CA ALA A 178 9.27 -15.39 -16.11
C ALA A 178 10.40 -14.37 -16.36
N ALA A 179 10.62 -13.95 -17.60
CA ALA A 179 11.65 -12.97 -17.97
C ALA A 179 11.13 -12.02 -19.06
N VAL A 180 11.80 -10.88 -19.21
CA VAL A 180 11.53 -9.95 -20.31
C VAL A 180 11.96 -10.54 -21.65
N GLY A 181 11.19 -10.25 -22.70
CA GLY A 181 11.55 -10.62 -24.07
C GLY A 181 12.75 -9.80 -24.60
N SER A 182 13.24 -10.23 -25.77
CA SER A 182 14.25 -9.50 -26.55
C SER A 182 13.58 -8.60 -27.61
N ALA A 183 14.36 -7.72 -28.21
CA ALA A 183 13.88 -6.94 -29.35
C ALA A 183 13.35 -7.85 -30.47
N SER A 184 12.34 -7.40 -31.19
CA SER A 184 11.68 -8.15 -32.28
C SER A 184 10.98 -9.46 -31.83
N GLN A 185 10.54 -9.53 -30.60
CA GLN A 185 9.65 -10.58 -30.10
C GLN A 185 8.24 -10.03 -29.81
N ALA A 186 7.25 -10.87 -29.98
CA ALA A 186 5.87 -10.61 -29.62
C ALA A 186 5.48 -11.47 -28.43
N LEU A 187 4.65 -10.92 -27.54
CA LEU A 187 4.01 -11.65 -26.46
C LEU A 187 2.84 -12.45 -27.06
N VAL A 188 2.86 -13.75 -26.87
CA VAL A 188 1.85 -14.69 -27.42
C VAL A 188 1.45 -15.69 -26.35
N THR A 189 0.30 -16.35 -26.50
CA THR A 189 -0.03 -17.55 -25.75
C THR A 189 0.81 -18.72 -26.23
N THR A 190 1.45 -19.43 -25.32
CA THR A 190 2.32 -20.60 -25.64
C THR A 190 1.60 -21.93 -25.51
N ASP A 191 0.42 -21.91 -24.89
CA ASP A 191 -0.44 -23.07 -24.71
C ASP A 191 -1.94 -22.66 -24.84
N GLY A 192 -2.82 -23.62 -24.70
CA GLY A 192 -4.28 -23.38 -24.65
C GLY A 192 -4.81 -22.99 -23.25
N ALA A 193 -3.94 -22.85 -22.25
CA ALA A 193 -4.31 -22.64 -20.86
C ALA A 193 -4.04 -21.20 -20.36
N GLY A 194 -3.51 -20.32 -21.21
CA GLY A 194 -3.27 -18.91 -20.89
C GLY A 194 -1.84 -18.55 -20.49
N THR A 195 -0.89 -19.47 -20.62
CA THR A 195 0.53 -19.14 -20.41
C THR A 195 1.04 -18.24 -21.54
N LEU A 196 1.62 -17.10 -21.17
CA LEU A 196 2.21 -16.15 -22.10
C LEU A 196 3.71 -16.38 -22.23
N GLY A 197 4.24 -16.18 -23.42
CA GLY A 197 5.66 -16.28 -23.72
C GLY A 197 6.05 -15.34 -24.86
N PHE A 198 7.36 -15.17 -25.05
CA PHE A 198 7.88 -14.36 -26.15
C PHE A 198 8.29 -15.24 -27.33
N THR A 199 7.88 -14.86 -28.55
CA THR A 199 8.31 -15.52 -29.76
C THR A 199 8.81 -14.49 -30.77
N SER A 200 9.77 -14.89 -31.64
CA SER A 200 10.29 -14.01 -32.67
C SER A 200 9.20 -13.62 -33.66
N THR A 201 9.11 -12.33 -33.99
CA THR A 201 8.15 -11.83 -34.99
C THR A 201 8.43 -12.40 -36.38
N SER A 202 9.64 -12.89 -36.65
CA SER A 202 9.97 -13.60 -37.90
C SER A 202 9.20 -14.92 -38.08
N THR A 203 8.67 -15.49 -37.00
CA THR A 203 7.84 -16.71 -37.05
C THR A 203 6.42 -16.44 -37.56
N PHE A 204 5.95 -15.20 -37.54
CA PHE A 204 4.60 -14.81 -38.03
C PHE A 204 4.56 -14.51 -39.54
N GLY A 205 5.74 -14.39 -40.17
CA GLY A 205 5.83 -14.11 -41.61
C GLY A 205 5.67 -15.36 -42.47
N ILE A 206 5.38 -15.14 -43.75
CA ILE A 206 5.50 -16.18 -44.75
C ILE A 206 6.98 -16.58 -44.83
N THR A 207 7.30 -17.84 -44.59
CA THR A 207 8.70 -18.31 -44.74
C THR A 207 9.20 -18.01 -46.16
N THR A 208 10.48 -17.69 -46.29
CA THR A 208 11.10 -17.37 -47.60
C THR A 208 10.77 -18.40 -48.67
N GLY A 209 10.75 -19.71 -48.32
CA GLY A 209 10.36 -20.77 -49.23
C GLY A 209 8.91 -20.68 -49.73
N LYS A 210 7.96 -20.33 -48.83
CA LYS A 210 6.54 -20.11 -49.27
C LYS A 210 6.40 -18.85 -50.09
N ALA A 211 7.11 -17.76 -49.75
CA ALA A 211 7.11 -16.53 -50.54
C ALA A 211 7.66 -16.75 -51.96
N ILE A 212 8.76 -17.50 -52.07
CA ILE A 212 9.31 -17.87 -53.40
C ILE A 212 8.35 -18.77 -54.19
N ALA A 213 7.74 -19.78 -53.54
CA ALA A 213 6.76 -20.64 -54.18
C ALA A 213 5.54 -19.86 -54.69
N MET A 214 5.01 -18.91 -53.90
CA MET A 214 3.91 -18.05 -54.31
C MET A 214 4.32 -17.12 -55.45
N ALA A 215 5.52 -16.56 -55.45
CA ALA A 215 6.04 -15.74 -56.55
C ALA A 215 6.23 -16.53 -57.85
N MET A 216 6.64 -17.80 -57.75
CA MET A 216 6.77 -18.70 -58.92
C MET A 216 5.44 -19.17 -59.48
N ILE A 217 4.37 -19.21 -58.70
CA ILE A 217 3.05 -19.67 -59.12
C ILE A 217 2.19 -18.51 -59.68
N PHE A 218 2.34 -17.32 -59.10
CA PHE A 218 1.47 -16.16 -59.36
C PHE A 218 2.23 -14.93 -59.88
N GLY A 219 3.53 -14.98 -60.06
CA GLY A 219 4.42 -13.91 -60.53
C GLY A 219 4.59 -13.92 -62.08
#